data_490be98f77cb82b652cd8b2d83f62e68
#
_entry.id   490be98f77cb82b652cd8b2d83f62e68
#
_cell.length_a   1.000
_cell.length_b   1.000
_cell.length_c   1.000
_cell.angle_alpha   90.00
_cell.angle_beta   90.00
_cell.angle_gamma   90.00
#
_symmetry.space_group_name_H-M   'P 1'
#
loop_
_entity.id
_entity.type
_entity.pdbx_description
1 polymer ?
#
loop_
_entity_poly.entity_id
_entity_poly.type
_entity_poly.pdbx_seq_one_letter_code
_entity_poly.pdbx_strand_id
1 'polypeptide(L)'
;MYAKVESLGLNGLDAFSVTVEADISTGLPRFDIVGLPDMAVRESRERVRATIKNGGYQFPVSRMTVNIAPADVKKEGAVYDLPVFVALMKASGQIHGSTDGCAFLGELSLDGEIRPCTGVLPMVLCARGKGLHAVFVPAANRDEGSIVEGIDVLPVAHVRQVLDHLQGKALVEPCYRAFSPEEDTLEYLDFADVKGQQNAKRALEIAAAGGHNCLMIGPPGTGKSMLAKRLPSILPEMTFEEQIETTKIYSIAGALPSGTRLISHRPFRSPHHTVSPQGLTGGGAVPKPGEISLAHNGVLFMDEFPEFDRRTKESLRQPLEDGVITISRAGGSLTYPSNIMVVAAMNPCPCGFLGHPTKDCTCSQAAVNRYRDKVSGPILDRIDLHVEVQSVDYAQLADTTRGEPSSAIRQRVNRARQMQARRFAGTGITCNAKMPPQMTKDCCRLTEDASALLQISFDKLGLSARAYDKILRIARTIADLEQTEKINGAHISEALQYRALDRKYWNR
;
A
#
# COMPACT_ATOMS: atom_id res chain seq x y z
N MET A 1 21.25 34.95 21.46
CA MET A 1 20.09 35.30 20.61
C MET A 1 19.33 34.01 20.33
N TYR A 2 18.01 33.96 20.57
CA TYR A 2 17.19 32.75 20.50
C TYR A 2 16.09 32.87 19.44
N ALA A 3 15.84 31.80 18.71
CA ALA A 3 14.70 31.69 17.79
C ALA A 3 14.13 30.27 17.82
N LYS A 4 12.82 30.18 17.57
CA LYS A 4 12.06 28.94 17.50
C LYS A 4 11.35 28.86 16.16
N VAL A 5 11.34 27.67 15.53
CA VAL A 5 10.69 27.38 14.25
C VAL A 5 10.05 26.00 14.32
N GLU A 6 8.85 25.85 13.74
CA GLU A 6 8.17 24.57 13.70
C GLU A 6 8.56 23.76 12.45
N SER A 7 8.63 22.47 12.61
CA SER A 7 8.85 21.47 11.57
C SER A 7 8.07 20.20 11.89
N LEU A 8 8.24 19.17 11.08
CA LEU A 8 7.58 17.89 11.25
C LEU A 8 8.55 16.75 10.97
N GLY A 9 8.36 15.64 11.65
CA GLY A 9 9.13 14.43 11.46
C GLY A 9 8.21 13.24 11.21
N LEU A 10 8.78 12.11 10.79
CA LEU A 10 8.07 10.86 10.53
C LEU A 10 8.41 9.81 11.57
N ASN A 11 7.40 9.06 11.98
CA ASN A 11 7.54 7.82 12.75
C ASN A 11 6.60 6.75 12.15
N GLY A 12 7.13 5.90 11.29
CA GLY A 12 6.32 4.98 10.50
C GLY A 12 5.41 5.72 9.52
N LEU A 13 4.09 5.51 9.62
CA LEU A 13 3.09 6.20 8.80
C LEU A 13 2.61 7.53 9.39
N ASP A 14 2.94 7.77 10.64
CA ASP A 14 2.50 8.98 11.34
C ASP A 14 3.59 10.03 11.31
N ALA A 15 3.16 11.28 11.26
CA ALA A 15 4.04 12.41 11.45
C ALA A 15 3.85 12.99 12.86
N PHE A 16 4.91 13.61 13.38
CA PHE A 16 4.90 14.28 14.66
C PHE A 16 5.48 15.69 14.56
N SER A 17 5.04 16.57 15.44
CA SER A 17 5.53 17.94 15.50
C SER A 17 6.96 17.98 16.02
N VAL A 18 7.79 18.77 15.35
CA VAL A 18 9.19 19.01 15.71
C VAL A 18 9.41 20.52 15.86
N THR A 19 10.00 20.90 16.98
CA THR A 19 10.43 22.28 17.22
C THR A 19 11.94 22.38 17.04
N VAL A 20 12.38 23.29 16.19
CA VAL A 20 13.79 23.62 15.98
C VAL A 20 14.09 24.91 16.68
N GLU A 21 14.95 24.86 17.70
CA GLU A 21 15.35 25.97 18.53
C GLU A 21 16.82 26.29 18.26
N ALA A 22 17.11 27.52 17.86
CA ALA A 22 18.48 27.98 17.63
C ALA A 22 18.88 29.01 18.68
N ASP A 23 19.99 28.77 19.37
CA ASP A 23 20.63 29.73 20.25
C ASP A 23 22.02 30.12 19.73
N ILE A 24 22.24 31.45 19.67
CA ILE A 24 23.53 32.04 19.31
C ILE A 24 24.05 32.82 20.52
N SER A 25 25.10 32.29 21.15
CA SER A 25 25.73 32.83 22.36
C SER A 25 27.17 33.23 22.11
N THR A 26 27.71 34.11 22.96
CA THR A 26 29.14 34.51 22.93
C THR A 26 30.02 33.31 23.29
N GLY A 27 31.14 33.14 22.60
CA GLY A 27 32.09 32.05 22.87
C GLY A 27 32.89 31.63 21.63
N LEU A 28 33.72 30.62 21.79
CA LEU A 28 34.47 30.05 20.67
C LEU A 28 33.51 29.53 19.59
N PRO A 29 33.76 29.83 18.31
CA PRO A 29 32.93 29.42 17.21
C PRO A 29 32.75 27.91 17.18
N ARG A 30 31.51 27.47 17.40
CA ARG A 30 31.11 26.05 17.36
C ARG A 30 29.65 25.92 16.89
N PHE A 31 29.36 24.91 16.12
CA PHE A 31 28.01 24.63 15.67
C PHE A 31 27.62 23.20 16.06
N ASP A 32 26.73 23.07 17.04
CA ASP A 32 26.24 21.80 17.56
C ASP A 32 24.74 21.62 17.24
N ILE A 33 24.34 20.39 16.85
CA ILE A 33 22.93 19.98 16.70
C ILE A 33 22.68 18.90 17.75
N VAL A 34 21.66 19.09 18.57
CA VAL A 34 21.23 18.21 19.66
C VAL A 34 19.76 17.78 19.51
N GLY A 35 19.29 16.77 20.26
CA GLY A 35 17.92 16.27 20.17
C GLY A 35 17.79 14.92 19.44
N LEU A 36 18.72 14.00 19.68
CA LEU A 36 18.81 12.68 19.05
C LEU A 36 18.86 12.69 17.51
N PRO A 37 19.76 13.53 16.90
CA PRO A 37 19.90 13.56 15.45
C PRO A 37 20.59 12.28 14.94
N ASP A 38 20.11 11.76 13.81
CA ASP A 38 20.85 10.74 13.07
C ASP A 38 22.08 11.34 12.35
N MET A 39 22.77 10.53 11.54
CA MET A 39 23.96 11.00 10.80
C MET A 39 23.60 12.06 9.77
N ALA A 40 22.48 11.88 9.05
CA ALA A 40 22.03 12.83 8.02
C ALA A 40 21.66 14.20 8.62
N VAL A 41 21.00 14.21 9.79
CA VAL A 41 20.69 15.44 10.54
C VAL A 41 21.97 16.10 11.09
N ARG A 42 22.98 15.33 11.48
CA ARG A 42 24.27 15.92 11.90
C ARG A 42 25.01 16.56 10.75
N GLU A 43 24.93 15.99 9.55
CA GLU A 43 25.50 16.55 8.33
C GLU A 43 24.79 17.82 7.85
N SER A 44 23.54 18.04 8.25
CA SER A 44 22.77 19.28 8.04
C SER A 44 23.59 20.53 8.41
N ARG A 45 24.44 20.43 9.43
CA ARG A 45 25.34 21.49 9.87
C ARG A 45 26.20 22.04 8.72
N GLU A 46 26.80 21.16 7.92
CA GLU A 46 27.68 21.56 6.82
C GLU A 46 26.86 22.09 5.64
N ARG A 47 25.72 21.49 5.32
CA ARG A 47 24.83 21.97 4.25
C ARG A 47 24.29 23.36 4.57
N VAL A 48 23.76 23.57 5.76
CA VAL A 48 23.23 24.86 6.21
C VAL A 48 24.31 25.93 6.24
N ARG A 49 25.52 25.59 6.73
CA ARG A 49 26.67 26.52 6.74
C ARG A 49 27.04 26.97 5.31
N ALA A 50 27.10 26.03 4.37
CA ALA A 50 27.40 26.31 2.98
C ALA A 50 26.32 27.17 2.33
N THR A 51 25.05 26.82 2.53
CA THR A 51 23.89 27.58 2.04
C THR A 51 23.89 29.03 2.52
N ILE A 52 24.14 29.27 3.81
CA ILE A 52 24.22 30.64 4.36
C ILE A 52 25.33 31.45 3.67
N LYS A 53 26.53 30.86 3.52
CA LYS A 53 27.68 31.55 2.90
C LYS A 53 27.47 31.79 1.40
N ASN A 54 27.07 30.78 0.68
CA ASN A 54 26.91 30.85 -0.78
C ASN A 54 25.71 31.72 -1.16
N GLY A 55 24.67 31.79 -0.30
CA GLY A 55 23.55 32.70 -0.46
C GLY A 55 23.86 34.18 -0.20
N GLY A 56 25.11 34.50 0.21
CA GLY A 56 25.54 35.88 0.50
C GLY A 56 25.12 36.38 1.89
N TYR A 57 24.71 35.50 2.79
CA TYR A 57 24.33 35.83 4.17
C TYR A 57 25.52 35.67 5.13
N GLN A 58 25.48 36.36 6.26
CA GLN A 58 26.54 36.30 7.27
C GLN A 58 26.35 35.04 8.13
N PHE A 59 27.35 34.15 8.08
CA PHE A 59 27.38 33.03 9.02
C PHE A 59 27.92 33.51 10.37
N PRO A 60 27.18 33.34 11.50
CA PRO A 60 27.60 33.83 12.80
C PRO A 60 28.94 33.20 13.26
N VAL A 61 29.91 34.03 13.63
CA VAL A 61 31.19 33.59 14.20
C VAL A 61 31.08 33.56 15.72
N SER A 62 30.21 32.65 16.22
CA SER A 62 29.81 32.52 17.63
C SER A 62 29.54 31.08 17.98
N ARG A 63 29.27 30.79 19.25
CA ARG A 63 28.77 29.45 19.64
C ARG A 63 27.28 29.32 19.26
N MET A 64 26.99 28.36 18.39
CA MET A 64 25.62 28.05 17.92
C MET A 64 25.22 26.68 18.42
N THR A 65 24.05 26.60 19.04
CA THR A 65 23.42 25.34 19.43
C THR A 65 22.03 25.28 18.81
N VAL A 66 21.76 24.23 18.04
CA VAL A 66 20.42 23.95 17.52
C VAL A 66 19.89 22.72 18.20
N ASN A 67 18.77 22.88 18.89
CA ASN A 67 18.04 21.78 19.52
C ASN A 67 16.83 21.41 18.67
N ILE A 68 16.70 20.11 18.35
CA ILE A 68 15.57 19.57 17.60
C ILE A 68 14.70 18.76 18.58
N ALA A 69 13.66 19.38 19.11
CA ALA A 69 12.76 18.80 20.09
C ALA A 69 11.56 18.05 19.41
N PRO A 70 10.99 17.02 20.06
CA PRO A 70 11.27 16.48 21.37
C PRO A 70 12.51 15.55 21.39
N ALA A 71 13.19 15.42 22.51
CA ALA A 71 14.44 14.65 22.62
C ALA A 71 14.23 13.13 22.81
N ASP A 72 13.01 12.66 22.99
CA ASP A 72 12.63 11.25 23.16
C ASP A 72 12.43 10.51 21.83
N VAL A 73 12.25 11.25 20.73
CA VAL A 73 12.06 10.69 19.38
C VAL A 73 13.30 10.96 18.54
N LYS A 74 13.82 9.93 17.87
CA LYS A 74 14.92 10.04 16.94
C LYS A 74 14.50 10.84 15.71
N LYS A 75 15.35 11.79 15.28
CA LYS A 75 15.16 12.58 14.06
C LYS A 75 16.00 11.96 12.94
N GLU A 76 15.34 11.65 11.84
CA GLU A 76 15.95 10.95 10.72
C GLU A 76 15.77 11.74 9.41
N GLY A 77 16.82 11.71 8.58
CA GLY A 77 16.82 12.33 7.25
C GLY A 77 17.09 13.83 7.23
N ALA A 78 17.27 14.36 6.02
CA ALA A 78 17.69 15.73 5.77
C ALA A 78 16.55 16.76 5.75
N VAL A 79 15.31 16.35 6.04
CA VAL A 79 14.11 17.21 6.03
C VAL A 79 14.23 18.43 6.94
N TYR A 80 15.10 18.35 7.94
CA TYR A 80 15.32 19.40 8.95
C TYR A 80 16.31 20.48 8.50
N ASP A 81 16.94 20.39 7.33
CA ASP A 81 17.91 21.40 6.88
C ASP A 81 17.25 22.78 6.75
N LEU A 82 16.08 22.85 6.11
CA LEU A 82 15.38 24.11 5.92
C LEU A 82 14.94 24.75 7.26
N PRO A 83 14.29 24.06 8.21
CA PRO A 83 13.93 24.68 9.49
C PRO A 83 15.16 25.06 10.33
N VAL A 84 16.28 24.32 10.27
CA VAL A 84 17.55 24.70 10.92
C VAL A 84 18.11 25.99 10.31
N PHE A 85 18.08 26.11 8.97
CA PHE A 85 18.46 27.32 8.25
C PHE A 85 17.62 28.52 8.68
N VAL A 86 16.28 28.39 8.65
CA VAL A 86 15.36 29.47 9.02
C VAL A 86 15.55 29.88 10.49
N ALA A 87 15.73 28.92 11.41
CA ALA A 87 15.95 29.18 12.82
C ALA A 87 17.25 29.98 13.06
N LEU A 88 18.35 29.62 12.36
CA LEU A 88 19.61 30.34 12.46
C LEU A 88 19.54 31.75 11.85
N MET A 89 18.86 31.92 10.71
CA MET A 89 18.66 33.22 10.08
C MET A 89 17.83 34.15 10.98
N LYS A 90 16.82 33.61 11.66
CA LYS A 90 16.01 34.35 12.62
C LYS A 90 16.81 34.69 13.89
N ALA A 91 17.53 33.72 14.46
CA ALA A 91 18.35 33.92 15.65
C ALA A 91 19.51 34.90 15.42
N SER A 92 20.03 34.98 14.21
CA SER A 92 21.09 35.96 13.85
C SER A 92 20.56 37.34 13.49
N GLY A 93 19.23 37.55 13.51
CA GLY A 93 18.62 38.85 13.19
C GLY A 93 18.63 39.20 11.71
N GLN A 94 18.93 38.27 10.83
CA GLN A 94 18.98 38.52 9.37
C GLN A 94 17.59 38.45 8.73
N ILE A 95 16.61 37.88 9.44
CA ILE A 95 15.17 37.93 9.09
C ILE A 95 14.34 38.37 10.28
N HIS A 96 13.36 39.24 10.02
CA HIS A 96 12.48 39.81 11.03
C HIS A 96 11.01 39.37 10.89
N GLY A 97 10.68 38.55 9.89
CA GLY A 97 9.33 38.05 9.66
C GLY A 97 8.86 37.05 10.72
N SER A 98 7.55 37.00 10.95
CA SER A 98 6.96 35.97 11.81
C SER A 98 7.04 34.59 11.15
N THR A 99 7.39 33.59 11.94
CA THR A 99 7.35 32.17 11.57
C THR A 99 6.25 31.43 12.32
N ASP A 100 5.41 32.17 13.07
CA ASP A 100 4.37 31.60 13.92
C ASP A 100 3.29 30.92 13.07
N GLY A 101 2.91 29.71 13.47
CA GLY A 101 1.93 28.93 12.74
C GLY A 101 2.42 28.38 11.38
N CYS A 102 3.70 28.56 11.02
CA CYS A 102 4.31 28.02 9.82
C CYS A 102 5.24 26.85 10.14
N ALA A 103 5.19 25.79 9.39
CA ALA A 103 6.21 24.72 9.41
C ALA A 103 7.07 24.75 8.16
N PHE A 104 8.31 24.24 8.28
CA PHE A 104 9.30 24.23 7.21
C PHE A 104 9.83 22.83 6.99
N LEU A 105 9.84 22.36 5.74
CA LEU A 105 10.28 21.03 5.33
C LEU A 105 11.20 21.16 4.11
N GLY A 106 12.34 20.48 4.12
CA GLY A 106 13.21 20.41 2.95
C GLY A 106 14.66 20.11 3.25
N GLU A 107 15.28 19.34 2.38
CA GLU A 107 16.74 19.17 2.32
C GLU A 107 17.37 20.34 1.56
N LEU A 108 18.52 20.79 1.98
CA LEU A 108 19.24 21.89 1.30
C LEU A 108 20.43 21.36 0.51
N SER A 109 20.58 21.86 -0.70
CA SER A 109 21.83 21.81 -1.44
C SER A 109 22.80 22.90 -0.94
N LEU A 110 24.06 22.83 -1.34
CA LEU A 110 25.07 23.78 -0.89
C LEU A 110 24.88 25.20 -1.46
N ASP A 111 24.14 25.35 -2.54
CA ASP A 111 23.80 26.62 -3.19
C ASP A 111 22.46 27.22 -2.75
N GLY A 112 21.69 26.47 -1.93
CA GLY A 112 20.42 26.90 -1.35
C GLY A 112 19.18 26.42 -2.10
N GLU A 113 19.30 25.52 -3.07
CA GLU A 113 18.14 24.82 -3.62
C GLU A 113 17.52 23.91 -2.56
N ILE A 114 16.20 23.81 -2.59
CA ILE A 114 15.41 22.95 -1.70
C ILE A 114 15.03 21.68 -2.45
N ARG A 115 15.61 20.56 -2.01
CA ARG A 115 15.42 19.24 -2.60
C ARG A 115 14.19 18.53 -2.06
N PRO A 116 13.60 17.63 -2.86
CA PRO A 116 12.43 16.85 -2.44
C PRO A 116 12.74 16.01 -1.20
N CYS A 117 11.71 15.82 -0.36
CA CYS A 117 11.77 14.94 0.78
C CYS A 117 10.62 13.90 0.74
N THR A 118 10.80 12.81 1.48
CA THR A 118 9.79 11.73 1.57
C THR A 118 8.80 12.02 2.69
N GLY A 119 7.53 11.59 2.52
CA GLY A 119 6.53 11.68 3.58
C GLY A 119 5.94 13.07 3.77
N VAL A 120 5.87 13.90 2.73
CA VAL A 120 5.30 15.26 2.83
C VAL A 120 3.80 15.19 3.15
N LEU A 121 3.03 14.30 2.53
CA LEU A 121 1.60 14.18 2.79
C LEU A 121 1.27 13.92 4.28
N PRO A 122 1.82 12.90 4.96
CA PRO A 122 1.57 12.71 6.39
C PRO A 122 2.04 13.89 7.23
N MET A 123 3.14 14.56 6.86
CA MET A 123 3.62 15.74 7.57
C MET A 123 2.65 16.92 7.44
N VAL A 124 2.13 17.21 6.24
CA VAL A 124 1.14 18.29 6.04
C VAL A 124 -0.18 17.98 6.76
N LEU A 125 -0.64 16.71 6.75
CA LEU A 125 -1.80 16.28 7.53
C LEU A 125 -1.61 16.50 9.04
N CYS A 126 -0.42 16.21 9.56
CA CYS A 126 -0.07 16.47 10.95
C CYS A 126 -0.06 17.97 11.26
N ALA A 127 0.52 18.81 10.39
CA ALA A 127 0.56 20.26 10.52
C ALA A 127 -0.86 20.83 10.66
N ARG A 128 -1.78 20.42 9.77
CA ARG A 128 -3.20 20.79 9.84
C ARG A 128 -3.83 20.39 11.17
N GLY A 129 -3.60 19.13 11.60
CA GLY A 129 -4.12 18.61 12.86
C GLY A 129 -3.61 19.34 14.09
N LYS A 130 -2.45 20.01 14.00
CA LYS A 130 -1.86 20.87 15.03
C LYS A 130 -2.32 22.33 14.96
N GLY A 131 -3.17 22.69 13.98
CA GLY A 131 -3.67 24.05 13.80
C GLY A 131 -2.64 25.01 13.20
N LEU A 132 -1.60 24.53 12.54
CA LEU A 132 -0.72 25.37 11.74
C LEU A 132 -1.48 25.87 10.50
N HIS A 133 -1.19 27.08 10.07
CA HIS A 133 -1.88 27.69 8.94
C HIS A 133 -1.10 27.55 7.62
N ALA A 134 0.23 27.34 7.67
CA ALA A 134 1.04 27.19 6.49
C ALA A 134 2.16 26.16 6.66
N VAL A 135 2.53 25.50 5.54
CA VAL A 135 3.71 24.61 5.47
C VAL A 135 4.51 24.93 4.22
N PHE A 136 5.78 25.29 4.40
CA PHE A 136 6.73 25.40 3.31
C PHE A 136 7.23 24.02 2.93
N VAL A 137 7.04 23.63 1.69
CA VAL A 137 7.40 22.31 1.16
C VAL A 137 8.32 22.47 -0.06
N PRO A 138 9.19 21.49 -0.38
CA PRO A 138 9.92 21.51 -1.63
C PRO A 138 8.98 21.62 -2.83
N ALA A 139 9.34 22.42 -3.84
CA ALA A 139 8.51 22.61 -5.04
C ALA A 139 8.17 21.29 -5.76
N ALA A 140 9.07 20.31 -5.70
CA ALA A 140 8.85 18.99 -6.25
C ALA A 140 7.76 18.17 -5.50
N ASN A 141 7.48 18.50 -4.23
CA ASN A 141 6.43 17.85 -3.42
C ASN A 141 5.11 18.63 -3.39
N ARG A 142 4.98 19.69 -4.19
CA ARG A 142 3.80 20.56 -4.18
C ARG A 142 2.49 19.79 -4.42
N ASP A 143 2.51 18.86 -5.38
CA ASP A 143 1.31 18.13 -5.78
C ASP A 143 0.85 17.20 -4.64
N GLU A 144 1.78 16.52 -3.99
CA GLU A 144 1.54 15.68 -2.82
C GLU A 144 0.98 16.48 -1.63
N GLY A 145 1.54 17.65 -1.34
CA GLY A 145 1.10 18.50 -0.23
C GLY A 145 -0.26 19.16 -0.48
N SER A 146 -0.55 19.55 -1.72
CA SER A 146 -1.75 20.31 -2.12
C SER A 146 -3.09 19.59 -1.93
N ILE A 147 -3.05 18.28 -1.62
CA ILE A 147 -4.24 17.46 -1.35
C ILE A 147 -4.92 17.85 -0.03
N VAL A 148 -4.15 18.38 0.91
CA VAL A 148 -4.62 18.64 2.27
C VAL A 148 -5.35 19.98 2.31
N GLU A 149 -6.66 19.95 2.39
CA GLU A 149 -7.47 21.15 2.55
C GLU A 149 -7.36 21.75 3.95
N GLY A 150 -7.51 23.06 4.06
CA GLY A 150 -7.53 23.79 5.34
C GLY A 150 -6.16 24.15 5.91
N ILE A 151 -5.12 24.09 5.08
CA ILE A 151 -3.77 24.57 5.38
C ILE A 151 -3.10 25.09 4.09
N ASP A 152 -2.34 26.18 4.18
CA ASP A 152 -1.62 26.75 3.07
C ASP A 152 -0.35 25.95 2.77
N VAL A 153 -0.28 25.29 1.64
CA VAL A 153 0.93 24.61 1.18
C VAL A 153 1.72 25.55 0.28
N LEU A 154 2.91 25.95 0.73
CA LEU A 154 3.78 26.94 0.09
C LEU A 154 4.96 26.22 -0.59
N PRO A 155 4.90 25.98 -1.91
CA PRO A 155 5.96 25.30 -2.63
C PRO A 155 7.16 26.22 -2.88
N VAL A 156 8.35 25.81 -2.46
CA VAL A 156 9.58 26.57 -2.58
C VAL A 156 10.71 25.74 -3.20
N ALA A 157 11.43 26.32 -4.14
CA ALA A 157 12.56 25.70 -4.81
C ALA A 157 13.92 26.17 -4.27
N HIS A 158 13.96 27.33 -3.60
CA HIS A 158 15.21 27.93 -3.13
C HIS A 158 14.95 28.70 -1.83
N VAL A 159 15.92 28.69 -0.91
CA VAL A 159 15.85 29.37 0.40
C VAL A 159 15.53 30.87 0.29
N ARG A 160 15.95 31.52 -0.79
CA ARG A 160 15.64 32.94 -1.04
C ARG A 160 14.14 33.19 -1.09
N GLN A 161 13.36 32.31 -1.72
CA GLN A 161 11.91 32.44 -1.77
C GLN A 161 11.27 32.40 -0.37
N VAL A 162 11.78 31.54 0.51
CA VAL A 162 11.33 31.47 1.91
C VAL A 162 11.62 32.78 2.63
N LEU A 163 12.85 33.31 2.48
CA LEU A 163 13.25 34.56 3.15
C LEU A 163 12.49 35.76 2.62
N ASP A 164 12.28 35.85 1.30
CA ASP A 164 11.55 36.96 0.68
C ASP A 164 10.05 36.92 1.09
N HIS A 165 9.46 35.73 1.20
CA HIS A 165 8.11 35.56 1.72
C HIS A 165 8.00 36.03 3.17
N LEU A 166 8.87 35.54 4.06
CA LEU A 166 8.87 35.90 5.48
C LEU A 166 9.13 37.40 5.71
N GLN A 167 9.87 38.07 4.82
CA GLN A 167 10.11 39.53 4.87
C GLN A 167 9.04 40.36 4.15
N GLY A 168 8.03 39.72 3.56
CA GLY A 168 6.97 40.38 2.82
C GLY A 168 7.43 41.02 1.48
N LYS A 169 8.61 40.64 0.96
CA LYS A 169 9.15 41.17 -0.30
C LYS A 169 8.52 40.52 -1.53
N ALA A 170 8.38 39.20 -1.50
CA ALA A 170 7.73 38.41 -2.53
C ALA A 170 6.98 37.25 -1.87
N LEU A 171 5.66 37.25 -1.98
CA LEU A 171 4.85 36.21 -1.37
C LEU A 171 4.86 34.95 -2.26
N VAL A 172 5.06 33.80 -1.66
CA VAL A 172 4.87 32.51 -2.31
C VAL A 172 3.36 32.24 -2.31
N GLU A 173 2.79 31.97 -3.47
CA GLU A 173 1.37 31.64 -3.57
C GLU A 173 1.10 30.25 -3.07
N PRO A 174 0.07 30.05 -2.20
CA PRO A 174 -0.35 28.74 -1.78
C PRO A 174 -0.80 27.88 -2.97
N CYS A 175 -0.39 26.63 -2.94
CA CYS A 175 -0.83 25.69 -3.96
C CYS A 175 -2.19 25.10 -3.56
N TYR A 176 -3.26 25.71 -4.03
CA TYR A 176 -4.61 25.15 -3.96
C TYR A 176 -4.95 24.49 -5.28
N ARG A 177 -5.30 23.24 -5.23
CA ARG A 177 -5.96 22.61 -6.36
C ARG A 177 -7.14 21.79 -5.85
N ALA A 178 -8.36 22.25 -6.21
CA ALA A 178 -9.56 21.47 -5.98
C ALA A 178 -9.36 20.03 -6.50
N PHE A 179 -9.80 19.04 -5.73
CA PHE A 179 -9.84 17.64 -6.15
C PHE A 179 -10.75 17.59 -7.40
N SER A 180 -10.16 17.49 -8.59
CA SER A 180 -10.86 16.94 -9.74
C SER A 180 -10.38 15.49 -9.85
N PRO A 181 -11.27 14.50 -9.96
CA PRO A 181 -10.87 13.18 -10.36
C PRO A 181 -10.21 13.33 -11.74
N GLU A 182 -8.90 13.41 -11.79
CA GLU A 182 -8.21 13.27 -13.06
C GLU A 182 -8.60 11.88 -13.54
N GLU A 183 -9.19 11.81 -14.71
CA GLU A 183 -9.31 10.58 -15.47
C GLU A 183 -7.86 10.14 -15.75
N ASP A 184 -7.27 9.46 -14.80
CA ASP A 184 -6.05 8.70 -14.99
C ASP A 184 -6.40 7.65 -16.04
N THR A 185 -6.15 7.97 -17.28
CA THR A 185 -6.23 7.06 -18.42
C THR A 185 -5.06 6.06 -18.36
N LEU A 186 -4.94 5.34 -17.24
CA LEU A 186 -4.17 4.11 -17.26
C LEU A 186 -4.90 3.17 -18.22
N GLU A 187 -4.30 2.88 -19.36
CA GLU A 187 -4.76 1.83 -20.26
C GLU A 187 -4.69 0.49 -19.50
N TYR A 188 -5.76 0.17 -18.81
CA TYR A 188 -5.89 -1.15 -18.21
C TYR A 188 -6.00 -2.20 -19.30
N LEU A 189 -5.26 -3.29 -19.11
CA LEU A 189 -5.43 -4.49 -19.91
C LEU A 189 -6.85 -5.03 -19.69
N ASP A 190 -7.65 -5.21 -20.76
CA ASP A 190 -9.04 -5.60 -20.69
C ASP A 190 -9.22 -7.12 -20.62
N PHE A 191 -10.17 -7.60 -19.82
CA PHE A 191 -10.60 -9.01 -19.77
C PHE A 191 -11.21 -9.48 -21.10
N ALA A 192 -11.73 -8.58 -21.94
CA ALA A 192 -12.25 -8.89 -23.27
C ALA A 192 -11.18 -9.52 -24.19
N ASP A 193 -9.90 -9.20 -23.96
CA ASP A 193 -8.79 -9.74 -24.76
C ASP A 193 -8.40 -11.18 -24.36
N VAL A 194 -8.90 -11.66 -23.23
CA VAL A 194 -8.61 -13.03 -22.75
C VAL A 194 -9.59 -13.99 -23.39
N LYS A 195 -9.07 -14.89 -24.22
CA LYS A 195 -9.87 -15.94 -24.87
C LYS A 195 -10.13 -17.11 -23.91
N GLY A 196 -11.36 -17.62 -23.94
CA GLY A 196 -11.76 -18.72 -23.04
C GLY A 196 -11.66 -18.37 -21.56
N GLN A 197 -11.17 -19.30 -20.74
CA GLN A 197 -10.86 -19.15 -19.31
C GLN A 197 -12.04 -18.69 -18.42
N GLN A 198 -13.29 -19.08 -18.76
CA GLN A 198 -14.50 -18.59 -18.08
C GLN A 198 -14.48 -18.84 -16.56
N ASN A 199 -14.02 -20.05 -16.14
CA ASN A 199 -13.91 -20.39 -14.72
C ASN A 199 -12.91 -19.49 -13.97
N ALA A 200 -11.76 -19.20 -14.60
CA ALA A 200 -10.77 -18.33 -13.99
C ALA A 200 -11.24 -16.86 -13.96
N LYS A 201 -11.89 -16.39 -15.02
CA LYS A 201 -12.52 -15.05 -15.04
C LYS A 201 -13.56 -14.90 -13.95
N ARG A 202 -14.44 -15.90 -13.79
CA ARG A 202 -15.48 -15.92 -12.74
C ARG A 202 -14.87 -15.95 -11.33
N ALA A 203 -13.83 -16.76 -11.10
CA ALA A 203 -13.11 -16.77 -9.83
C ALA A 203 -12.49 -15.40 -9.49
N LEU A 204 -11.89 -14.73 -10.49
CA LEU A 204 -11.31 -13.39 -10.30
C LEU A 204 -12.38 -12.32 -10.10
N GLU A 205 -13.55 -12.41 -10.73
CA GLU A 205 -14.72 -11.57 -10.47
C GLU A 205 -15.18 -11.71 -9.01
N ILE A 206 -15.32 -12.95 -8.51
CA ILE A 206 -15.69 -13.22 -7.12
C ILE A 206 -14.59 -12.69 -6.17
N ALA A 207 -13.31 -12.91 -6.51
CA ALA A 207 -12.19 -12.39 -5.73
C ALA A 207 -12.23 -10.87 -5.62
N ALA A 208 -12.44 -10.16 -6.73
CA ALA A 208 -12.58 -8.71 -6.78
C ALA A 208 -13.78 -8.19 -5.98
N ALA A 209 -14.93 -8.87 -6.13
CA ALA A 209 -16.17 -8.50 -5.44
C ALA A 209 -16.09 -8.71 -3.93
N GLY A 210 -15.49 -9.81 -3.46
CA GLY A 210 -15.42 -10.15 -2.04
C GLY A 210 -14.11 -9.78 -1.33
N GLY A 211 -13.06 -9.40 -2.06
CA GLY A 211 -11.72 -9.23 -1.51
C GLY A 211 -11.04 -10.57 -1.16
N HIS A 212 -11.40 -11.65 -1.86
CA HIS A 212 -10.91 -13.00 -1.59
C HIS A 212 -9.53 -13.25 -2.17
N ASN A 213 -8.68 -13.94 -1.42
CA ASN A 213 -7.40 -14.43 -1.91
C ASN A 213 -7.60 -15.59 -2.89
N CYS A 214 -6.83 -15.61 -3.98
CA CYS A 214 -6.99 -16.58 -5.06
C CYS A 214 -5.68 -17.30 -5.40
N LEU A 215 -5.74 -18.62 -5.61
CA LEU A 215 -4.66 -19.44 -6.12
C LEU A 215 -5.05 -20.00 -7.49
N MET A 216 -4.28 -19.64 -8.52
CA MET A 216 -4.43 -20.16 -9.88
C MET A 216 -3.43 -21.30 -10.11
N ILE A 217 -3.95 -22.47 -10.48
CA ILE A 217 -3.13 -23.67 -10.76
C ILE A 217 -3.34 -24.07 -12.21
N GLY A 218 -2.25 -24.23 -12.97
CA GLY A 218 -2.38 -24.64 -14.37
C GLY A 218 -1.02 -24.79 -15.06
N PRO A 219 -0.97 -25.45 -16.22
CA PRO A 219 0.25 -25.62 -17.00
C PRO A 219 0.93 -24.29 -17.37
N PRO A 220 2.22 -24.30 -17.73
CA PRO A 220 2.87 -23.10 -18.26
C PRO A 220 2.19 -22.67 -19.56
N GLY A 221 2.14 -21.34 -19.78
CA GLY A 221 1.53 -20.77 -20.99
C GLY A 221 0.00 -20.70 -21.01
N THR A 222 -0.71 -21.08 -19.93
CA THR A 222 -2.19 -21.01 -19.85
C THR A 222 -2.75 -19.61 -19.56
N GLY A 223 -1.91 -18.59 -19.41
CA GLY A 223 -2.34 -17.21 -19.23
C GLY A 223 -2.59 -16.77 -17.78
N LYS A 224 -2.11 -17.50 -16.77
CA LYS A 224 -2.26 -17.13 -15.33
C LYS A 224 -1.80 -15.71 -15.04
N SER A 225 -0.58 -15.36 -15.42
CA SER A 225 -0.01 -14.02 -15.22
C SER A 225 -0.73 -12.96 -16.06
N MET A 226 -1.24 -13.32 -17.24
CA MET A 226 -2.05 -12.45 -18.10
C MET A 226 -3.40 -12.13 -17.45
N LEU A 227 -4.06 -13.10 -16.83
CA LEU A 227 -5.31 -12.92 -16.07
C LEU A 227 -5.08 -12.03 -14.84
N ALA A 228 -4.01 -12.30 -14.07
CA ALA A 228 -3.69 -11.53 -12.88
C ALA A 228 -3.42 -10.05 -13.19
N LYS A 229 -2.67 -9.75 -14.24
CA LYS A 229 -2.38 -8.37 -14.68
C LYS A 229 -3.62 -7.57 -15.11
N ARG A 230 -4.72 -8.25 -15.44
CA ARG A 230 -5.99 -7.61 -15.80
C ARG A 230 -6.90 -7.38 -14.60
N LEU A 231 -6.60 -7.98 -13.46
CA LEU A 231 -7.44 -7.86 -12.26
C LEU A 231 -7.67 -6.39 -11.82
N PRO A 232 -6.70 -5.47 -11.90
CA PRO A 232 -6.94 -4.06 -11.57
C PRO A 232 -8.10 -3.44 -12.36
N SER A 233 -8.36 -3.87 -13.61
CA SER A 233 -9.44 -3.32 -14.43
C SER A 233 -10.85 -3.63 -13.93
N ILE A 234 -11.02 -4.64 -13.08
CA ILE A 234 -12.31 -5.05 -12.51
C ILE A 234 -12.43 -4.79 -11.01
N LEU A 235 -11.37 -4.28 -10.37
CA LEU A 235 -11.43 -3.93 -8.94
C LEU A 235 -12.35 -2.74 -8.71
N PRO A 236 -12.99 -2.65 -7.54
CA PRO A 236 -13.79 -1.49 -7.16
C PRO A 236 -12.91 -0.25 -6.99
N GLU A 237 -13.49 0.91 -7.21
CA GLU A 237 -12.80 2.18 -6.98
C GLU A 237 -12.40 2.33 -5.51
N MET A 238 -11.31 3.06 -5.26
CA MET A 238 -10.89 3.39 -3.90
C MET A 238 -11.72 4.55 -3.36
N THR A 239 -12.10 4.50 -2.09
CA THR A 239 -12.62 5.68 -1.39
C THR A 239 -11.50 6.71 -1.21
N PHE A 240 -11.89 7.96 -0.91
CA PHE A 240 -10.91 9.03 -0.69
C PHE A 240 -9.97 8.69 0.49
N GLU A 241 -10.49 8.07 1.54
CA GLU A 241 -9.69 7.61 2.69
C GLU A 241 -8.70 6.52 2.28
N GLU A 242 -9.12 5.54 1.47
CA GLU A 242 -8.23 4.50 0.93
C GLU A 242 -7.13 5.10 0.05
N GLN A 243 -7.45 6.13 -0.77
CA GLN A 243 -6.48 6.83 -1.59
C GLN A 243 -5.43 7.57 -0.74
N ILE A 244 -5.87 8.30 0.29
CA ILE A 244 -4.97 8.99 1.24
C ILE A 244 -4.04 8.00 1.94
N GLU A 245 -4.60 6.90 2.47
CA GLU A 245 -3.83 5.89 3.20
C GLU A 245 -2.78 5.22 2.28
N THR A 246 -3.18 4.86 1.08
CA THR A 246 -2.28 4.29 0.07
C THR A 246 -1.19 5.29 -0.33
N THR A 247 -1.56 6.55 -0.57
CA THR A 247 -0.60 7.60 -0.95
C THR A 247 0.42 7.87 0.16
N LYS A 248 0.01 7.86 1.44
CA LYS A 248 0.93 7.98 2.59
C LYS A 248 2.01 6.90 2.55
N ILE A 249 1.63 5.65 2.28
CA ILE A 249 2.58 4.53 2.22
C ILE A 249 3.61 4.77 1.11
N TYR A 250 3.15 5.16 -0.08
CA TYR A 250 4.04 5.44 -1.22
C TYR A 250 4.93 6.66 -0.98
N SER A 251 4.41 7.69 -0.36
CA SER A 251 5.15 8.89 0.03
C SER A 251 6.32 8.55 0.97
N ILE A 252 6.05 7.80 2.04
CA ILE A 252 7.07 7.38 3.02
C ILE A 252 8.07 6.40 2.43
N ALA A 253 7.63 5.52 1.54
CA ALA A 253 8.53 4.62 0.81
C ALA A 253 9.47 5.37 -0.15
N GLY A 254 9.16 6.62 -0.51
CA GLY A 254 9.81 7.36 -1.59
C GLY A 254 9.50 6.79 -2.97
N ALA A 255 8.34 6.13 -3.10
CA ALA A 255 7.88 5.45 -4.31
C ALA A 255 6.72 6.17 -5.01
N LEU A 256 6.36 7.37 -4.56
CA LEU A 256 5.34 8.19 -5.18
C LEU A 256 5.89 8.74 -6.51
N PRO A 257 5.25 8.49 -7.67
CA PRO A 257 5.70 9.03 -8.94
C PRO A 257 5.67 10.57 -8.93
N SER A 258 6.65 11.19 -9.60
CA SER A 258 6.70 12.66 -9.72
C SER A 258 5.44 13.20 -10.39
N GLY A 259 4.86 14.25 -9.84
CA GLY A 259 3.62 14.86 -10.33
C GLY A 259 2.34 14.11 -9.93
N THR A 260 2.45 12.98 -9.24
CA THR A 260 1.28 12.28 -8.70
C THR A 260 0.83 12.94 -7.41
N ARG A 261 -0.45 13.27 -7.35
CA ARG A 261 -1.10 13.81 -6.14
C ARG A 261 -1.55 12.70 -5.22
N LEU A 262 -2.50 11.91 -5.72
CA LEU A 262 -3.08 10.77 -5.05
C LEU A 262 -2.91 9.53 -5.90
N ILE A 263 -2.69 8.40 -5.26
CA ILE A 263 -2.86 7.10 -5.90
C ILE A 263 -4.35 6.82 -5.95
N SER A 264 -4.94 7.04 -7.12
CA SER A 264 -6.38 6.88 -7.39
C SER A 264 -6.77 5.44 -7.70
N HIS A 265 -5.79 4.62 -8.11
CA HIS A 265 -5.99 3.23 -8.51
C HIS A 265 -5.47 2.26 -7.48
N ARG A 266 -6.14 1.10 -7.36
CA ARG A 266 -5.68 0.02 -6.49
C ARG A 266 -4.33 -0.50 -6.95
N PRO A 267 -3.30 -0.48 -6.11
CA PRO A 267 -1.97 -0.93 -6.47
C PRO A 267 -1.95 -2.39 -6.92
N PHE A 268 -1.13 -2.68 -7.92
CA PHE A 268 -0.81 -4.05 -8.34
C PHE A 268 0.70 -4.26 -8.20
N ARG A 269 1.09 -5.05 -7.22
CA ARG A 269 2.50 -5.37 -6.95
C ARG A 269 2.78 -6.81 -7.35
N SER A 270 3.86 -7.00 -8.09
CA SER A 270 4.27 -8.32 -8.59
C SER A 270 5.77 -8.52 -8.34
N PRO A 271 6.18 -8.79 -7.10
CA PRO A 271 7.59 -9.04 -6.79
C PRO A 271 8.06 -10.33 -7.45
N HIS A 272 9.31 -10.33 -7.88
CA HIS A 272 9.95 -11.53 -8.40
C HIS A 272 10.12 -12.58 -7.27
N HIS A 273 10.09 -13.87 -7.59
CA HIS A 273 10.20 -14.95 -6.59
C HIS A 273 11.52 -14.94 -5.78
N THR A 274 12.55 -14.26 -6.28
CA THR A 274 13.82 -14.05 -5.56
C THR A 274 13.81 -12.93 -4.54
N VAL A 275 12.68 -12.24 -4.35
CA VAL A 275 12.55 -11.16 -3.35
C VAL A 275 12.90 -11.69 -1.97
N SER A 276 13.72 -10.94 -1.22
CA SER A 276 14.05 -11.29 0.16
C SER A 276 12.84 -11.11 1.09
N PRO A 277 12.78 -11.79 2.24
CA PRO A 277 11.76 -11.52 3.25
C PRO A 277 11.66 -10.04 3.62
N GLN A 278 12.80 -9.34 3.73
CA GLN A 278 12.81 -7.90 4.02
C GLN A 278 12.30 -7.05 2.87
N GLY A 279 12.57 -7.42 1.62
CA GLY A 279 11.98 -6.74 0.45
C GLY A 279 10.46 -6.89 0.42
N LEU A 280 9.95 -8.05 0.84
CA LEU A 280 8.52 -8.30 0.86
C LEU A 280 7.84 -7.60 2.06
N THR A 281 8.37 -7.73 3.28
CA THR A 281 7.74 -7.18 4.49
C THR A 281 8.12 -5.75 4.79
N GLY A 282 9.22 -5.28 4.26
CA GLY A 282 9.85 -4.04 4.65
C GLY A 282 10.95 -4.24 5.70
N GLY A 283 11.68 -3.18 5.97
CA GLY A 283 12.80 -3.20 6.90
C GLY A 283 13.92 -2.24 6.50
N GLY A 284 15.14 -2.55 6.94
CA GLY A 284 16.32 -1.68 6.75
C GLY A 284 16.76 -1.03 8.06
N ALA A 285 17.84 -0.24 8.02
CA ALA A 285 18.33 0.52 9.17
C ALA A 285 17.30 1.57 9.62
N VAL A 286 16.68 2.24 8.64
CA VAL A 286 15.44 3.01 8.79
C VAL A 286 14.35 2.14 8.17
N PRO A 287 13.40 1.63 8.98
CA PRO A 287 12.38 0.71 8.48
C PRO A 287 11.48 1.37 7.43
N LYS A 288 11.53 0.87 6.20
CA LYS A 288 10.66 1.29 5.10
C LYS A 288 9.60 0.23 4.80
N PRO A 289 8.42 0.63 4.28
CA PRO A 289 7.41 -0.32 3.81
C PRO A 289 7.96 -1.20 2.70
N GLY A 290 7.59 -2.50 2.72
CA GLY A 290 7.93 -3.47 1.66
C GLY A 290 6.80 -3.64 0.65
N GLU A 291 6.96 -4.63 -0.26
CA GLU A 291 6.00 -4.91 -1.33
C GLU A 291 4.58 -5.20 -0.82
N ILE A 292 4.44 -5.83 0.35
CA ILE A 292 3.13 -6.07 0.98
C ILE A 292 2.45 -4.76 1.33
N SER A 293 3.15 -3.83 1.98
CA SER A 293 2.58 -2.52 2.32
C SER A 293 2.34 -1.66 1.09
N LEU A 294 3.20 -1.76 0.07
CA LEU A 294 2.98 -1.10 -1.23
C LEU A 294 1.79 -1.67 -2.00
N ALA A 295 1.37 -2.90 -1.71
CA ALA A 295 0.15 -3.51 -2.26
C ALA A 295 -1.12 -3.18 -1.45
N HIS A 296 -1.01 -2.35 -0.41
CA HIS A 296 -2.14 -1.96 0.44
C HIS A 296 -3.33 -1.42 -0.37
N ASN A 297 -4.55 -1.83 -0.01
CA ASN A 297 -5.79 -1.57 -0.74
C ASN A 297 -5.80 -2.07 -2.20
N GLY A 298 -4.88 -2.97 -2.54
CA GLY A 298 -4.69 -3.49 -3.90
C GLY A 298 -4.39 -4.99 -3.93
N VAL A 299 -3.58 -5.37 -4.92
CA VAL A 299 -3.24 -6.77 -5.23
C VAL A 299 -1.74 -7.03 -5.06
N LEU A 300 -1.42 -8.08 -4.32
CA LEU A 300 -0.10 -8.69 -4.32
C LEU A 300 -0.15 -9.95 -5.18
N PHE A 301 0.44 -9.89 -6.38
CA PHE A 301 0.53 -11.02 -7.29
C PHE A 301 1.85 -11.77 -7.08
N MET A 302 1.75 -13.05 -6.76
CA MET A 302 2.90 -13.94 -6.54
C MET A 302 2.93 -15.02 -7.63
N ASP A 303 3.66 -14.73 -8.71
CA ASP A 303 3.86 -15.71 -9.78
C ASP A 303 4.89 -16.76 -9.36
N GLU A 304 4.75 -17.98 -9.90
CA GLU A 304 5.61 -19.12 -9.50
C GLU A 304 5.67 -19.32 -7.98
N PHE A 305 4.52 -19.24 -7.30
CA PHE A 305 4.40 -19.19 -5.84
C PHE A 305 5.22 -20.26 -5.09
N PRO A 306 5.35 -21.52 -5.53
CA PRO A 306 6.20 -22.50 -4.85
C PRO A 306 7.69 -22.14 -4.85
N GLU A 307 8.17 -21.30 -5.81
CA GLU A 307 9.59 -20.97 -5.95
C GLU A 307 10.05 -19.85 -5.01
N PHE A 308 9.14 -19.10 -4.42
CA PHE A 308 9.50 -18.17 -3.34
C PHE A 308 10.14 -18.91 -2.17
N ASP A 309 11.13 -18.29 -1.51
CA ASP A 309 11.72 -18.83 -0.30
C ASP A 309 10.65 -19.10 0.77
N ARG A 310 10.86 -20.13 1.58
CA ARG A 310 9.90 -20.54 2.63
C ARG A 310 9.63 -19.41 3.62
N ARG A 311 10.68 -18.68 4.04
CA ARG A 311 10.53 -17.57 4.99
C ARG A 311 9.72 -16.42 4.39
N THR A 312 9.94 -16.13 3.11
CA THR A 312 9.18 -15.12 2.36
C THR A 312 7.69 -15.47 2.29
N LYS A 313 7.35 -16.74 1.99
CA LYS A 313 5.94 -17.19 2.01
C LYS A 313 5.32 -17.12 3.41
N GLU A 314 6.02 -17.59 4.43
CA GLU A 314 5.50 -17.57 5.80
C GLU A 314 5.27 -16.15 6.34
N SER A 315 6.00 -15.14 5.84
CA SER A 315 5.78 -13.75 6.23
C SER A 315 4.44 -13.16 5.77
N LEU A 316 3.74 -13.83 4.83
CA LEU A 316 2.37 -13.45 4.43
C LEU A 316 1.32 -13.76 5.50
N ARG A 317 1.64 -14.57 6.52
CA ARG A 317 0.63 -15.04 7.49
C ARG A 317 0.03 -13.89 8.28
N GLN A 318 0.85 -13.02 8.83
CA GLN A 318 0.40 -11.88 9.61
C GLN A 318 -0.43 -10.89 8.74
N PRO A 319 0.03 -10.43 7.57
CA PRO A 319 -0.76 -9.56 6.70
C PRO A 319 -2.14 -10.12 6.34
N LEU A 320 -2.21 -11.43 6.06
CA LEU A 320 -3.45 -12.08 5.66
C LEU A 320 -4.43 -12.30 6.83
N GLU A 321 -3.95 -12.38 8.07
CA GLU A 321 -4.80 -12.51 9.26
C GLU A 321 -5.18 -11.16 9.85
N ASP A 322 -4.16 -10.33 10.12
CA ASP A 322 -4.31 -9.12 10.92
C ASP A 322 -4.51 -7.86 10.04
N GLY A 323 -4.25 -7.94 8.72
CA GLY A 323 -4.28 -6.78 7.83
C GLY A 323 -3.21 -5.75 8.12
N VAL A 324 -2.17 -6.12 8.86
CA VAL A 324 -1.03 -5.27 9.22
C VAL A 324 0.28 -6.05 9.15
N ILE A 325 1.38 -5.32 9.00
CA ILE A 325 2.74 -5.85 9.11
C ILE A 325 3.46 -5.07 10.21
N THR A 326 4.08 -5.80 11.14
CA THR A 326 4.89 -5.20 12.20
C THR A 326 6.36 -5.50 11.99
N ILE A 327 7.16 -4.44 11.87
CA ILE A 327 8.62 -4.51 11.74
C ILE A 327 9.22 -4.15 13.09
N SER A 328 9.74 -5.15 13.80
CA SER A 328 10.40 -4.95 15.10
C SER A 328 11.91 -4.81 14.94
N ARG A 329 12.50 -3.82 15.61
CA ARG A 329 13.94 -3.53 15.64
C ARG A 329 14.36 -3.12 17.05
N ALA A 330 15.65 -3.03 17.30
CA ALA A 330 16.19 -2.58 18.58
C ALA A 330 15.72 -1.17 18.98
N GLY A 331 15.40 -0.31 18.00
CA GLY A 331 14.91 1.05 18.23
C GLY A 331 13.39 1.19 18.33
N GLY A 332 12.61 0.08 18.27
CA GLY A 332 11.15 0.12 18.34
C GLY A 332 10.46 -0.77 17.31
N SER A 333 9.14 -0.79 17.36
CA SER A 333 8.29 -1.50 16.40
C SER A 333 7.48 -0.50 15.59
N LEU A 334 7.50 -0.67 14.26
CA LEU A 334 6.66 0.09 13.33
C LEU A 334 5.64 -0.85 12.69
N THR A 335 4.39 -0.40 12.64
CA THR A 335 3.30 -1.16 12.03
C THR A 335 2.81 -0.44 10.78
N TYR A 336 2.73 -1.18 9.68
CA TYR A 336 2.19 -0.71 8.41
C TYR A 336 0.91 -1.46 8.08
N PRO A 337 -0.13 -0.80 7.57
CA PRO A 337 -1.33 -1.46 7.10
C PRO A 337 -1.01 -2.33 5.88
N SER A 338 -1.72 -3.45 5.76
CA SER A 338 -1.53 -4.41 4.67
C SER A 338 -2.87 -5.07 4.30
N ASN A 339 -3.88 -4.24 4.07
CA ASN A 339 -5.15 -4.71 3.52
C ASN A 339 -4.97 -5.09 2.05
N ILE A 340 -4.49 -6.32 1.81
CA ILE A 340 -4.11 -6.81 0.47
C ILE A 340 -5.02 -7.96 0.04
N MET A 341 -5.18 -8.10 -1.28
CA MET A 341 -5.68 -9.30 -1.92
C MET A 341 -4.49 -10.05 -2.53
N VAL A 342 -4.21 -11.25 -2.03
CA VAL A 342 -3.15 -12.10 -2.58
C VAL A 342 -3.71 -12.92 -3.73
N VAL A 343 -3.09 -12.78 -4.90
CA VAL A 343 -3.32 -13.64 -6.06
C VAL A 343 -2.02 -14.40 -6.32
N ALA A 344 -2.06 -15.70 -6.16
CA ALA A 344 -0.90 -16.55 -6.39
C ALA A 344 -1.09 -17.41 -7.65
N ALA A 345 -0.01 -17.69 -8.37
CA ALA A 345 -0.04 -18.60 -9.50
C ALA A 345 1.01 -19.68 -9.33
N MET A 346 0.66 -20.92 -9.70
CA MET A 346 1.59 -22.04 -9.66
C MET A 346 1.32 -23.04 -10.78
N ASN A 347 2.30 -23.86 -11.09
CA ASN A 347 2.13 -25.03 -11.93
C ASN A 347 1.65 -26.24 -11.09
N PRO A 348 1.02 -27.26 -11.70
CA PRO A 348 0.53 -28.42 -10.96
C PRO A 348 1.66 -29.38 -10.48
N CYS A 349 2.84 -29.27 -11.08
CA CYS A 349 4.03 -30.07 -10.79
C CYS A 349 5.31 -29.36 -11.29
N PRO A 350 6.53 -29.86 -11.01
CA PRO A 350 7.78 -29.23 -11.49
C PRO A 350 7.88 -29.07 -13.01
N CYS A 351 7.45 -30.06 -13.81
CA CYS A 351 7.45 -29.93 -15.27
C CYS A 351 6.26 -29.14 -15.81
N GLY A 352 5.21 -28.93 -14.97
CA GLY A 352 4.02 -28.16 -15.33
C GLY A 352 2.92 -28.92 -16.06
N PHE A 353 3.12 -30.19 -16.44
CA PHE A 353 2.20 -30.90 -17.32
C PHE A 353 1.33 -31.98 -16.65
N LEU A 354 1.29 -32.03 -15.32
CA LEU A 354 0.41 -32.97 -14.63
C LEU A 354 -1.06 -32.65 -14.92
N GLY A 355 -1.80 -33.62 -15.51
CA GLY A 355 -3.17 -33.44 -15.95
C GLY A 355 -3.34 -32.65 -17.25
N HIS A 356 -2.27 -32.41 -18.01
CA HIS A 356 -2.37 -31.77 -19.32
C HIS A 356 -3.00 -32.72 -20.36
N PRO A 357 -3.94 -32.25 -21.19
CA PRO A 357 -4.67 -33.14 -22.13
C PRO A 357 -3.81 -33.76 -23.23
N THR A 358 -2.72 -33.11 -23.62
CA THR A 358 -1.89 -33.54 -24.80
C THR A 358 -0.40 -33.72 -24.48
N LYS A 359 0.06 -33.40 -23.27
CA LYS A 359 1.48 -33.54 -22.89
C LYS A 359 1.58 -34.38 -21.62
N ASP A 360 2.42 -35.40 -21.66
CA ASP A 360 2.63 -36.26 -20.49
C ASP A 360 3.50 -35.61 -19.42
N CYS A 361 3.12 -35.81 -18.18
CA CYS A 361 3.92 -35.41 -17.03
C CYS A 361 5.07 -36.40 -16.85
N THR A 362 6.31 -35.90 -16.80
CA THR A 362 7.53 -36.71 -16.58
C THR A 362 7.96 -36.79 -15.12
N CYS A 363 7.21 -36.15 -14.21
CA CYS A 363 7.57 -36.10 -12.79
C CYS A 363 7.18 -37.38 -12.06
N SER A 364 8.06 -37.88 -11.20
CA SER A 364 7.68 -38.91 -10.23
C SER A 364 6.69 -38.38 -9.21
N GLN A 365 5.86 -39.25 -8.65
CA GLN A 365 4.89 -38.83 -7.61
C GLN A 365 5.57 -38.15 -6.41
N ALA A 366 6.76 -38.63 -6.02
CA ALA A 366 7.55 -38.03 -4.96
C ALA A 366 8.02 -36.59 -5.31
N ALA A 367 8.36 -36.32 -6.56
CA ALA A 367 8.71 -34.99 -7.04
C ALA A 367 7.51 -34.04 -7.03
N VAL A 368 6.34 -34.53 -7.47
CA VAL A 368 5.08 -33.78 -7.43
C VAL A 368 4.73 -33.39 -5.99
N ASN A 369 4.77 -34.35 -5.06
CA ASN A 369 4.45 -34.12 -3.66
C ASN A 369 5.43 -33.09 -3.04
N ARG A 370 6.74 -33.26 -3.22
CA ARG A 370 7.73 -32.28 -2.73
C ARG A 370 7.54 -30.87 -3.29
N TYR A 371 7.11 -30.75 -4.54
CA TYR A 371 6.82 -29.46 -5.16
C TYR A 371 5.60 -28.78 -4.52
N ARG A 372 4.53 -29.54 -4.30
CA ARG A 372 3.29 -29.05 -3.65
C ARG A 372 3.51 -28.70 -2.17
N ASP A 373 4.33 -29.48 -1.46
CA ASP A 373 4.67 -29.25 -0.07
C ASP A 373 5.53 -28.00 0.16
N LYS A 374 6.08 -27.40 -0.92
CA LYS A 374 6.67 -26.05 -0.84
C LYS A 374 5.64 -24.98 -0.43
N VAL A 375 4.35 -25.22 -0.65
CA VAL A 375 3.25 -24.36 -0.17
C VAL A 375 2.69 -24.95 1.10
N SER A 376 2.89 -24.28 2.23
CA SER A 376 2.48 -24.79 3.53
C SER A 376 0.95 -24.77 3.70
N GLY A 377 0.42 -25.76 4.46
CA GLY A 377 -0.98 -25.82 4.77
C GLY A 377 -1.55 -24.56 5.39
N PRO A 378 -0.89 -23.96 6.38
CA PRO A 378 -1.37 -22.70 6.97
C PRO A 378 -1.53 -21.54 5.98
N ILE A 379 -0.73 -21.48 4.90
CA ILE A 379 -0.91 -20.48 3.84
C ILE A 379 -2.09 -20.84 2.95
N LEU A 380 -2.23 -22.11 2.54
CA LEU A 380 -3.39 -22.59 1.77
C LEU A 380 -4.69 -22.32 2.51
N ASP A 381 -4.69 -22.50 3.82
CA ASP A 381 -5.84 -22.17 4.67
C ASP A 381 -6.19 -20.66 4.68
N ARG A 382 -5.35 -19.78 4.16
CA ARG A 382 -5.63 -18.34 4.04
C ARG A 382 -6.00 -17.90 2.62
N ILE A 383 -5.85 -18.80 1.65
CA ILE A 383 -6.34 -18.58 0.29
C ILE A 383 -7.78 -19.11 0.22
N ASP A 384 -8.68 -18.30 -0.30
CA ASP A 384 -10.11 -18.60 -0.29
C ASP A 384 -10.55 -19.39 -1.53
N LEU A 385 -10.09 -18.94 -2.70
CA LEU A 385 -10.45 -19.47 -4.00
C LEU A 385 -9.27 -20.24 -4.61
N HIS A 386 -9.48 -21.50 -4.94
CA HIS A 386 -8.53 -22.28 -5.73
C HIS A 386 -9.15 -22.55 -7.11
N VAL A 387 -8.48 -22.13 -8.18
CA VAL A 387 -8.99 -22.24 -9.54
C VAL A 387 -8.00 -22.90 -10.47
N GLU A 388 -8.49 -23.84 -11.27
CA GLU A 388 -7.69 -24.49 -12.31
C GLU A 388 -7.78 -23.68 -13.60
N VAL A 389 -6.61 -23.26 -14.12
CA VAL A 389 -6.49 -22.55 -15.39
C VAL A 389 -6.07 -23.53 -16.46
N GLN A 390 -6.99 -23.90 -17.32
CA GLN A 390 -6.80 -24.92 -18.36
C GLN A 390 -6.11 -24.33 -19.60
N SER A 391 -5.57 -25.21 -20.45
CA SER A 391 -5.09 -24.80 -21.77
C SER A 391 -6.27 -24.38 -22.65
N VAL A 392 -6.08 -23.31 -23.40
CA VAL A 392 -7.10 -22.83 -24.37
C VAL A 392 -6.97 -23.61 -25.67
N ASP A 393 -8.07 -24.12 -26.18
CA ASP A 393 -8.10 -24.85 -27.47
C ASP A 393 -7.91 -23.89 -28.64
N TYR A 394 -7.39 -24.45 -29.76
CA TYR A 394 -7.16 -23.67 -30.98
C TYR A 394 -8.44 -22.98 -31.47
N ALA A 395 -9.61 -23.62 -31.38
CA ALA A 395 -10.88 -23.04 -31.77
C ALA A 395 -11.20 -21.77 -30.97
N GLN A 396 -10.94 -21.81 -29.67
CA GLN A 396 -11.13 -20.65 -28.78
C GLN A 396 -10.13 -19.52 -29.04
N LEU A 397 -8.88 -19.87 -29.42
CA LEU A 397 -7.86 -18.87 -29.79
C LEU A 397 -8.16 -18.22 -31.14
N ALA A 398 -8.67 -18.98 -32.10
CA ALA A 398 -9.05 -18.50 -33.42
C ALA A 398 -10.36 -17.73 -33.43
N ASP A 399 -11.16 -17.81 -32.39
CA ASP A 399 -12.38 -17.05 -32.26
C ASP A 399 -12.08 -15.53 -32.25
N THR A 400 -12.65 -14.79 -33.20
CA THR A 400 -12.50 -13.33 -33.34
C THR A 400 -13.46 -12.56 -32.44
N THR A 401 -14.44 -13.22 -31.82
CA THR A 401 -15.41 -12.55 -30.92
C THR A 401 -14.70 -12.00 -29.69
N ARG A 402 -14.93 -10.73 -29.42
CA ARG A 402 -14.39 -10.08 -28.23
C ARG A 402 -15.11 -10.62 -26.99
N GLY A 403 -14.35 -10.94 -25.94
CA GLY A 403 -14.92 -11.39 -24.68
C GLY A 403 -15.70 -10.28 -23.95
N GLU A 404 -16.22 -10.59 -22.79
CA GLU A 404 -16.89 -9.62 -21.93
C GLU A 404 -15.90 -8.54 -21.48
N PRO A 405 -16.22 -7.23 -21.66
CA PRO A 405 -15.33 -6.14 -21.30
C PRO A 405 -15.22 -5.99 -19.77
N SER A 406 -14.02 -5.58 -19.33
CA SER A 406 -13.75 -5.32 -17.91
C SER A 406 -14.74 -4.34 -17.28
N SER A 407 -15.23 -3.37 -18.03
CA SER A 407 -16.21 -2.39 -17.55
C SER A 407 -17.53 -3.02 -17.11
N ALA A 408 -18.03 -4.06 -17.81
CA ALA A 408 -19.24 -4.78 -17.44
C ALA A 408 -19.02 -5.59 -16.15
N ILE A 409 -17.88 -6.30 -16.03
CA ILE A 409 -17.50 -7.03 -14.82
C ILE A 409 -17.36 -6.07 -13.64
N ARG A 410 -16.67 -4.94 -13.82
CA ARG A 410 -16.48 -3.91 -12.80
C ARG A 410 -17.82 -3.34 -12.29
N GLN A 411 -18.80 -3.16 -13.17
CA GLN A 411 -20.12 -2.71 -12.74
C GLN A 411 -20.80 -3.72 -11.77
N ARG A 412 -20.72 -5.04 -12.05
CA ARG A 412 -21.23 -6.06 -11.15
C ARG A 412 -20.48 -6.09 -9.81
N VAL A 413 -19.15 -6.01 -9.87
CA VAL A 413 -18.28 -5.90 -8.70
C VAL A 413 -18.66 -4.69 -7.84
N ASN A 414 -18.82 -3.51 -8.45
CA ASN A 414 -19.19 -2.28 -7.74
C ASN A 414 -20.57 -2.42 -7.06
N ARG A 415 -21.58 -3.02 -7.72
CA ARG A 415 -22.90 -3.28 -7.10
C ARG A 415 -22.79 -4.20 -5.88
N ALA A 416 -22.04 -5.30 -6.01
CA ALA A 416 -21.79 -6.20 -4.89
C ALA A 416 -21.09 -5.49 -3.71
N ARG A 417 -20.09 -4.63 -4.01
CA ARG A 417 -19.40 -3.84 -2.99
C ARG A 417 -20.29 -2.80 -2.31
N GLN A 418 -21.21 -2.19 -3.04
CA GLN A 418 -22.20 -1.28 -2.46
C GLN A 418 -23.14 -2.02 -1.46
N MET A 419 -23.56 -3.26 -1.77
CA MET A 419 -24.32 -4.09 -0.83
C MET A 419 -23.51 -4.39 0.43
N GLN A 420 -22.23 -4.73 0.28
CA GLN A 420 -21.30 -4.97 1.40
C GLN A 420 -21.10 -3.71 2.24
N ALA A 421 -20.88 -2.55 1.61
CA ALA A 421 -20.73 -1.27 2.32
C ALA A 421 -21.96 -0.93 3.18
N ARG A 422 -23.19 -1.20 2.68
CA ARG A 422 -24.41 -1.03 3.46
C ARG A 422 -24.50 -2.03 4.61
N ARG A 423 -24.12 -3.29 4.37
CA ARG A 423 -24.12 -4.37 5.37
C ARG A 423 -23.16 -4.11 6.51
N PHE A 424 -21.99 -3.53 6.21
CA PHE A 424 -20.90 -3.31 7.15
C PHE A 424 -20.79 -1.88 7.68
N ALA A 425 -21.81 -1.05 7.40
CA ALA A 425 -21.81 0.34 7.88
C ALA A 425 -21.54 0.41 9.40
N GLY A 426 -20.58 1.22 9.81
CA GLY A 426 -20.21 1.40 11.22
C GLY A 426 -19.36 0.27 11.84
N THR A 427 -18.96 -0.77 11.08
CA THR A 427 -18.18 -1.90 11.63
C THR A 427 -16.70 -1.85 11.34
N GLY A 428 -16.24 -0.98 10.43
CA GLY A 428 -14.87 -0.95 9.94
C GLY A 428 -14.49 -2.10 8.96
N ILE A 429 -15.45 -2.99 8.64
CA ILE A 429 -15.23 -4.09 7.68
C ILE A 429 -15.51 -3.58 6.27
N THR A 430 -14.62 -3.87 5.33
CA THR A 430 -14.69 -3.35 3.96
C THR A 430 -15.22 -4.37 2.95
N CYS A 431 -15.19 -5.67 3.25
CA CYS A 431 -15.56 -6.71 2.31
C CYS A 431 -15.91 -8.06 2.98
N ASN A 432 -16.58 -8.94 2.24
CA ASN A 432 -17.04 -10.24 2.75
C ASN A 432 -15.88 -11.13 3.24
N ALA A 433 -14.71 -11.11 2.59
CA ALA A 433 -13.56 -11.91 3.02
C ALA A 433 -13.05 -11.53 4.43
N LYS A 434 -13.32 -10.30 4.87
CA LYS A 434 -12.90 -9.79 6.18
C LYS A 434 -13.95 -9.99 7.29
N MET A 435 -15.12 -10.58 6.99
CA MET A 435 -16.12 -10.85 8.02
C MET A 435 -15.56 -11.74 9.13
N PRO A 436 -15.72 -11.39 10.41
CA PRO A 436 -15.41 -12.30 11.50
C PRO A 436 -16.43 -13.45 11.57
N PRO A 437 -16.09 -14.61 12.17
CA PRO A 437 -16.97 -15.78 12.22
C PRO A 437 -18.36 -15.51 12.83
N GLN A 438 -18.45 -14.62 13.82
CA GLN A 438 -19.72 -14.25 14.45
C GLN A 438 -20.65 -13.56 13.43
N MET A 439 -20.13 -12.60 12.68
CA MET A 439 -20.89 -11.85 11.69
C MET A 439 -21.23 -12.73 10.47
N THR A 440 -20.42 -13.73 10.15
CA THR A 440 -20.70 -14.67 9.05
C THR A 440 -22.05 -15.38 9.29
N LYS A 441 -22.36 -15.78 10.52
CA LYS A 441 -23.65 -16.41 10.86
C LYS A 441 -24.85 -15.49 10.63
N ASP A 442 -24.71 -14.20 10.96
CA ASP A 442 -25.80 -13.23 10.85
C ASP A 442 -26.03 -12.77 9.40
N CYS A 443 -24.95 -12.61 8.64
CA CYS A 443 -24.97 -12.07 7.28
C CYS A 443 -25.17 -13.14 6.19
N CYS A 444 -24.85 -14.41 6.47
CA CYS A 444 -24.96 -15.50 5.51
C CYS A 444 -26.22 -16.35 5.74
N ARG A 445 -27.40 -15.73 5.54
CA ARG A 445 -28.69 -16.43 5.66
C ARG A 445 -28.87 -17.40 4.51
N LEU A 446 -29.03 -18.69 4.84
CA LEU A 446 -29.22 -19.76 3.88
C LEU A 446 -30.69 -20.02 3.62
N THR A 447 -31.00 -20.49 2.42
CA THR A 447 -32.26 -21.18 2.12
C THR A 447 -32.21 -22.64 2.63
N GLU A 448 -33.32 -23.33 2.71
CA GLU A 448 -33.39 -24.73 3.21
C GLU A 448 -32.54 -25.68 2.35
N ASP A 449 -32.60 -25.53 1.02
CA ASP A 449 -31.82 -26.29 0.06
C ASP A 449 -30.29 -26.02 0.20
N ALA A 450 -29.93 -24.78 0.41
CA ALA A 450 -28.51 -24.38 0.66
C ALA A 450 -27.98 -24.99 1.97
N SER A 451 -28.80 -24.98 3.03
CA SER A 451 -28.41 -25.55 4.32
C SER A 451 -28.23 -27.07 4.23
N ALA A 452 -29.19 -27.78 3.58
CA ALA A 452 -29.09 -29.21 3.38
C ALA A 452 -27.86 -29.61 2.53
N LEU A 453 -27.61 -28.87 1.42
CA LEU A 453 -26.45 -29.12 0.58
C LEU A 453 -25.12 -28.89 1.34
N LEU A 454 -25.03 -27.81 2.11
CA LEU A 454 -23.83 -27.49 2.88
C LEU A 454 -23.56 -28.56 3.96
N GLN A 455 -24.60 -29.05 4.65
CA GLN A 455 -24.48 -30.12 5.64
C GLN A 455 -23.96 -31.41 5.01
N ILE A 456 -24.59 -31.85 3.90
CA ILE A 456 -24.15 -33.05 3.17
C ILE A 456 -22.68 -32.89 2.71
N SER A 457 -22.31 -31.71 2.24
CA SER A 457 -20.96 -31.45 1.77
C SER A 457 -19.97 -31.42 2.92
N PHE A 458 -20.33 -30.86 4.07
CA PHE A 458 -19.50 -30.85 5.28
C PHE A 458 -19.12 -32.25 5.70
N ASP A 459 -20.12 -33.16 5.81
CA ASP A 459 -19.90 -34.53 6.23
C ASP A 459 -19.12 -35.35 5.19
N LYS A 460 -19.50 -35.25 3.89
CA LYS A 460 -18.83 -36.02 2.81
C LYS A 460 -17.42 -35.56 2.52
N LEU A 461 -17.14 -34.25 2.64
CA LEU A 461 -15.84 -33.68 2.31
C LEU A 461 -14.92 -33.54 3.53
N GLY A 462 -15.43 -33.81 4.75
CA GLY A 462 -14.63 -33.65 5.98
C GLY A 462 -14.11 -32.22 6.18
N LEU A 463 -14.94 -31.23 5.91
CA LEU A 463 -14.55 -29.82 5.93
C LEU A 463 -14.18 -29.37 7.36
N SER A 464 -13.13 -28.58 7.49
CA SER A 464 -12.81 -27.91 8.76
C SER A 464 -13.76 -26.72 9.01
N ALA A 465 -13.86 -26.28 10.27
CA ALA A 465 -14.64 -25.09 10.62
C ALA A 465 -14.19 -23.83 9.82
N ARG A 466 -12.88 -23.70 9.57
CA ARG A 466 -12.33 -22.61 8.74
C ARG A 466 -12.80 -22.72 7.28
N ALA A 467 -12.82 -23.91 6.72
CA ALA A 467 -13.32 -24.13 5.35
C ALA A 467 -14.80 -23.82 5.25
N TYR A 468 -15.60 -24.19 6.26
CA TYR A 468 -17.02 -23.86 6.36
C TYR A 468 -17.26 -22.34 6.32
N ASP A 469 -16.56 -21.57 7.17
CA ASP A 469 -16.70 -20.11 7.19
C ASP A 469 -16.30 -19.47 5.85
N LYS A 470 -15.26 -19.99 5.18
CA LYS A 470 -14.83 -19.50 3.87
C LYS A 470 -15.87 -19.77 2.79
N ILE A 471 -16.44 -20.98 2.75
CA ILE A 471 -17.50 -21.33 1.80
C ILE A 471 -18.68 -20.37 1.97
N LEU A 472 -19.08 -20.05 3.20
CA LEU A 472 -20.16 -19.11 3.45
C LEU A 472 -19.82 -17.69 2.97
N ARG A 473 -18.60 -17.20 3.19
CA ARG A 473 -18.16 -15.86 2.72
C ARG A 473 -18.11 -15.79 1.20
N ILE A 474 -17.63 -16.85 0.53
CA ILE A 474 -17.61 -16.95 -0.93
C ILE A 474 -19.06 -16.99 -1.46
N ALA A 475 -19.91 -17.86 -0.91
CA ALA A 475 -21.31 -17.97 -1.30
C ALA A 475 -22.07 -16.66 -1.08
N ARG A 476 -21.78 -15.92 0.01
CA ARG A 476 -22.33 -14.57 0.23
C ARG A 476 -21.88 -13.60 -0.87
N THR A 477 -20.63 -13.68 -1.31
CA THR A 477 -20.11 -12.83 -2.38
C THR A 477 -20.76 -13.15 -3.72
N ILE A 478 -20.98 -14.43 -4.02
CA ILE A 478 -21.69 -14.87 -5.23
C ILE A 478 -23.14 -14.34 -5.21
N ALA A 479 -23.82 -14.48 -4.07
CA ALA A 479 -25.18 -13.97 -3.88
C ALA A 479 -25.24 -12.43 -3.98
N ASP A 480 -24.20 -11.69 -3.52
CA ASP A 480 -24.11 -10.24 -3.69
C ASP A 480 -23.92 -9.84 -5.17
N LEU A 481 -23.14 -10.62 -5.94
CA LEU A 481 -23.00 -10.42 -7.39
C LEU A 481 -24.32 -10.62 -8.13
N GLU A 482 -25.16 -11.54 -7.66
CA GLU A 482 -26.51 -11.80 -8.17
C GLU A 482 -27.60 -10.92 -7.53
N GLN A 483 -27.20 -10.02 -6.62
CA GLN A 483 -28.10 -9.09 -5.91
C GLN A 483 -29.20 -9.80 -5.11
N THR A 484 -28.92 -10.99 -4.58
CA THR A 484 -29.85 -11.77 -3.77
C THR A 484 -29.56 -11.63 -2.27
N GLU A 485 -30.64 -11.56 -1.46
CA GLU A 485 -30.49 -11.43 0.00
C GLU A 485 -30.08 -12.74 0.66
N LYS A 486 -30.70 -13.85 0.24
CA LYS A 486 -30.43 -15.19 0.78
C LYS A 486 -29.48 -15.96 -0.12
N ILE A 487 -28.65 -16.79 0.50
CA ILE A 487 -27.77 -17.72 -0.19
C ILE A 487 -28.56 -18.97 -0.52
N ASN A 488 -28.64 -19.35 -1.79
CA ASN A 488 -29.32 -20.54 -2.28
C ASN A 488 -28.35 -21.69 -2.56
N GLY A 489 -28.87 -22.88 -2.94
CA GLY A 489 -28.06 -24.07 -3.21
C GLY A 489 -27.08 -23.89 -4.37
N ALA A 490 -27.42 -23.09 -5.38
CA ALA A 490 -26.50 -22.80 -6.51
C ALA A 490 -25.26 -22.02 -6.02
N HIS A 491 -25.42 -21.01 -5.16
CA HIS A 491 -24.32 -20.25 -4.58
C HIS A 491 -23.38 -21.15 -3.74
N ILE A 492 -23.92 -22.06 -2.96
CA ILE A 492 -23.13 -23.04 -2.19
C ILE A 492 -22.41 -24.00 -3.13
N SER A 493 -23.09 -24.51 -4.17
CA SER A 493 -22.49 -25.41 -5.15
C SER A 493 -21.30 -24.75 -5.88
N GLU A 494 -21.45 -23.49 -6.31
CA GLU A 494 -20.34 -22.74 -6.95
C GLU A 494 -19.20 -22.50 -5.94
N ALA A 495 -19.49 -22.09 -4.71
CA ALA A 495 -18.47 -21.86 -3.68
C ALA A 495 -17.67 -23.14 -3.34
N LEU A 496 -18.32 -24.30 -3.30
CA LEU A 496 -17.68 -25.59 -3.06
C LEU A 496 -16.69 -25.98 -4.17
N GLN A 497 -16.95 -25.62 -5.42
CA GLN A 497 -16.06 -25.92 -6.55
C GLN A 497 -14.68 -25.29 -6.35
N TYR A 498 -14.59 -24.08 -5.79
CA TYR A 498 -13.32 -23.40 -5.51
C TYR A 498 -12.51 -24.02 -4.37
N ARG A 499 -13.10 -24.96 -3.60
CA ARG A 499 -12.40 -25.72 -2.54
C ARG A 499 -12.14 -27.18 -2.92
N ALA A 500 -12.77 -27.68 -3.98
CA ALA A 500 -12.59 -29.08 -4.42
C ALA A 500 -11.14 -29.39 -4.82
N LEU A 501 -10.36 -28.37 -5.24
CA LEU A 501 -8.96 -28.53 -5.63
C LEU A 501 -8.05 -28.84 -4.42
N ASP A 502 -8.45 -28.55 -3.18
CA ASP A 502 -7.70 -28.91 -1.98
C ASP A 502 -7.49 -30.43 -1.91
N ARG A 503 -8.56 -31.20 -2.18
CA ARG A 503 -8.48 -32.66 -2.23
C ARG A 503 -7.67 -33.16 -3.43
N LYS A 504 -7.87 -32.55 -4.61
CA LYS A 504 -7.17 -32.93 -5.85
C LYS A 504 -5.66 -32.79 -5.75
N TYR A 505 -5.20 -31.71 -5.09
CA TYR A 505 -3.78 -31.34 -5.07
C TYR A 505 -3.07 -31.65 -3.76
N TRP A 506 -3.76 -31.62 -2.60
CA TRP A 506 -3.13 -31.75 -1.28
C TRP A 506 -3.75 -32.86 -0.40
N ASN A 507 -4.75 -33.62 -0.88
CA ASN A 507 -5.46 -34.64 -0.11
C ASN A 507 -6.02 -34.14 1.24
N ARG A 508 -6.53 -32.92 1.27
CA ARG A 508 -7.09 -32.26 2.45
C ARG A 508 -8.57 -32.05 2.34
#